data_6bc768617232c52833d73b12f327a4bd
#
_entry.id   6bc768617232c52833d73b12f327a4bd
#
_cell.length_a   1.000
_cell.length_b   1.000
_cell.length_c   1.000
_cell.angle_alpha   90.00
_cell.angle_beta   90.00
_cell.angle_gamma   90.00
#
_symmetry.space_group_name_H-M   'P 1'
#
loop_
_entity.id
_entity.type
_entity.pdbx_description
1 polymer ?
#
loop_
_entity_poly.entity_id
_entity_poly.type
_entity_poly.pdbx_seq_one_letter_code
_entity_poly.pdbx_strand_id
1 'polypeptide(L)'
;MYGRGAGISRRLPPRLAGRGDQPAGGDPQLAFPFILLAISVLAVVGPGVGNVVFVLGTYGWVTYARVVRAQTLSWREKEFVEAARCIGVSDSAIMLRHILPNMLAPIIVIASFSMATNVLAEAALSFLSLGVPLSIPSWGSMLADARDYLQDAWWLSTFPGLALMFTVLGINVVGDWLRDYLDPRLRL
;
A
#
# COMPACT_ATOMS: atom_id res chain seq x y z
N MET A 1 40.64 28.72 -51.96
CA MET A 1 41.24 27.42 -51.56
C MET A 1 40.71 27.05 -50.18
N TYR A 2 39.93 26.00 -50.12
CA TYR A 2 39.03 25.63 -49.03
C TYR A 2 39.77 24.87 -47.93
N GLY A 3 39.60 25.30 -46.68
CA GLY A 3 39.97 24.57 -45.48
C GLY A 3 38.73 24.19 -44.69
N ARG A 4 38.28 22.92 -44.84
CA ARG A 4 37.19 22.33 -44.04
C ARG A 4 37.67 22.06 -42.61
N GLY A 5 37.17 22.85 -41.63
CA GLY A 5 37.27 22.50 -40.24
C GLY A 5 36.25 21.43 -39.88
N ALA A 6 36.69 20.18 -39.69
CA ALA A 6 35.92 19.10 -39.20
C ALA A 6 35.63 19.30 -37.68
N GLY A 7 34.44 19.80 -37.33
CA GLY A 7 33.95 19.82 -35.99
C GLY A 7 33.71 18.41 -35.47
N ILE A 8 34.66 17.89 -34.67
CA ILE A 8 34.48 16.65 -33.92
C ILE A 8 33.46 16.93 -32.82
N SER A 9 32.18 16.66 -33.12
CA SER A 9 31.15 16.57 -32.07
C SER A 9 31.50 15.34 -31.21
N ARG A 10 32.19 15.59 -30.10
CA ARG A 10 32.31 14.60 -29.02
C ARG A 10 30.90 14.33 -28.49
N ARG A 11 30.25 13.33 -29.10
CA ARG A 11 29.10 12.69 -28.47
C ARG A 11 29.61 12.08 -27.18
N LEU A 12 29.31 12.75 -26.04
CA LEU A 12 29.45 12.12 -24.74
C LEU A 12 28.66 10.82 -24.78
N PRO A 13 29.25 9.69 -24.36
CA PRO A 13 28.49 8.44 -24.26
C PRO A 13 27.25 8.73 -23.36
N PRO A 14 26.10 8.17 -23.69
CA PRO A 14 24.97 8.26 -22.79
C PRO A 14 25.47 7.73 -21.44
N ARG A 15 25.61 8.63 -20.46
CA ARG A 15 25.79 8.21 -19.08
C ARG A 15 24.70 7.19 -18.86
N LEU A 16 25.10 5.94 -18.65
CA LEU A 16 24.26 4.89 -18.14
C LEU A 16 23.48 5.54 -16.99
N ALA A 17 22.25 5.93 -17.32
CA ALA A 17 21.28 6.38 -16.32
C ALA A 17 21.35 5.29 -15.28
N GLY A 18 21.78 5.67 -14.07
CA GLY A 18 22.09 4.72 -13.02
C GLY A 18 20.98 3.69 -13.00
N ARG A 19 21.37 2.45 -13.29
CA ARG A 19 20.57 1.29 -13.00
C ARG A 19 20.41 1.38 -11.50
N GLY A 20 19.38 2.18 -11.10
CA GLY A 20 19.07 2.38 -9.71
C GLY A 20 18.98 1.01 -9.11
N ASP A 21 19.72 0.80 -8.06
CA ASP A 21 19.72 -0.40 -7.23
C ASP A 21 18.29 -0.86 -6.97
N GLN A 22 17.71 -1.53 -7.95
CA GLN A 22 16.72 -2.54 -7.68
C GLN A 22 17.52 -3.63 -7.00
N PRO A 23 17.29 -3.93 -5.73
CA PRO A 23 17.88 -5.11 -5.15
C PRO A 23 17.57 -6.25 -6.12
N ALA A 24 18.60 -6.91 -6.62
CA ALA A 24 18.52 -7.97 -7.63
C ALA A 24 17.89 -9.27 -7.08
N GLY A 25 17.14 -9.17 -6.01
CA GLY A 25 16.23 -10.17 -5.47
C GLY A 25 14.85 -9.53 -5.43
N GLY A 26 13.91 -10.01 -6.25
CA GLY A 26 12.50 -9.70 -6.06
C GLY A 26 12.20 -9.91 -4.59
N ASP A 27 11.47 -8.96 -3.96
CA ASP A 27 11.15 -9.05 -2.53
C ASP A 27 10.59 -10.46 -2.26
N PRO A 28 11.27 -11.30 -1.47
CA PRO A 28 10.84 -12.68 -1.21
C PRO A 28 9.41 -12.71 -0.64
N GLN A 29 8.98 -11.62 -0.05
CA GLN A 29 7.66 -11.42 0.50
C GLN A 29 6.54 -11.38 -0.57
N LEU A 30 6.86 -11.01 -1.82
CA LEU A 30 5.90 -11.02 -2.94
C LEU A 30 5.89 -12.37 -3.70
N ALA A 31 6.88 -13.21 -3.47
CA ALA A 31 6.90 -14.55 -4.04
C ALA A 31 5.88 -15.48 -3.36
N PHE A 32 5.47 -15.14 -2.12
CA PHE A 32 4.47 -15.90 -1.38
C PHE A 32 3.11 -15.20 -1.41
N PRO A 33 2.01 -15.92 -1.72
CA PRO A 33 0.66 -15.40 -1.53
C PRO A 33 0.47 -14.99 -0.05
N PHE A 34 0.02 -13.74 0.15
CA PHE A 34 -0.15 -13.18 1.49
C PHE A 34 -0.92 -14.10 2.45
N ILE A 35 -2.04 -14.67 1.96
CA ILE A 35 -2.91 -15.50 2.78
C ILE A 35 -2.18 -16.75 3.30
N LEU A 36 -1.31 -17.37 2.51
CA LEU A 36 -0.53 -18.53 2.92
C LEU A 36 0.51 -18.19 3.98
N LEU A 37 1.16 -17.03 3.85
CA LEU A 37 2.10 -16.54 4.85
C LEU A 37 1.36 -16.23 6.16
N ALA A 38 0.22 -15.54 6.08
CA ALA A 38 -0.60 -15.20 7.24
C ALA A 38 -1.07 -16.45 7.99
N ILE A 39 -1.60 -17.44 7.26
CA ILE A 39 -2.00 -18.73 7.82
C ILE A 39 -0.83 -19.42 8.51
N SER A 40 0.34 -19.49 7.85
CA SER A 40 1.52 -20.17 8.41
C SER A 40 2.00 -19.51 9.70
N VAL A 41 2.03 -18.20 9.76
CA VAL A 41 2.44 -17.46 10.96
C VAL A 41 1.42 -17.62 12.08
N LEU A 42 0.12 -17.44 11.79
CA LEU A 42 -0.94 -17.54 12.80
C LEU A 42 -1.15 -18.96 13.30
N ALA A 43 -0.87 -19.98 12.49
CA ALA A 43 -0.89 -21.37 12.93
C ALA A 43 0.18 -21.68 14.00
N VAL A 44 1.31 -20.94 13.98
CA VAL A 44 2.39 -21.10 14.97
C VAL A 44 2.17 -20.21 16.19
N VAL A 45 1.81 -18.94 15.97
CA VAL A 45 1.67 -17.93 17.06
C VAL A 45 0.33 -18.06 17.78
N GLY A 46 -0.67 -18.61 17.10
CA GLY A 46 -2.04 -18.76 17.59
C GLY A 46 -2.97 -17.62 17.21
N PRO A 47 -4.30 -17.86 17.36
CA PRO A 47 -5.32 -16.86 17.09
C PRO A 47 -5.24 -15.70 18.09
N GLY A 48 -5.48 -14.47 17.62
CA GLY A 48 -5.46 -13.30 18.50
C GLY A 48 -5.51 -12.00 17.70
N VAL A 49 -6.27 -11.02 18.21
CA VAL A 49 -6.38 -9.70 17.55
C VAL A 49 -5.01 -9.07 17.33
N GLY A 50 -4.13 -9.09 18.34
CA GLY A 50 -2.79 -8.55 18.25
C GLY A 50 -1.93 -9.26 17.20
N ASN A 51 -2.05 -10.58 17.10
CA ASN A 51 -1.32 -11.40 16.13
C ASN A 51 -1.78 -11.11 14.70
N VAL A 52 -3.08 -10.98 14.49
CA VAL A 52 -3.65 -10.59 13.20
C VAL A 52 -3.18 -9.20 12.77
N VAL A 53 -3.26 -8.21 13.68
CA VAL A 53 -2.78 -6.84 13.42
C VAL A 53 -1.28 -6.83 13.09
N PHE A 54 -0.49 -7.60 13.81
CA PHE A 54 0.95 -7.71 13.54
C PHE A 54 1.24 -8.30 12.16
N VAL A 55 0.55 -9.38 11.79
CA VAL A 55 0.73 -10.05 10.48
C VAL A 55 0.31 -9.12 9.34
N LEU A 56 -0.89 -8.51 9.43
CA LEU A 56 -1.39 -7.57 8.43
C LEU A 56 -0.48 -6.36 8.29
N GLY A 57 -0.05 -5.78 9.39
CA GLY A 57 0.85 -4.62 9.41
C GLY A 57 2.23 -4.92 8.85
N THR A 58 2.81 -6.07 9.24
CA THR A 58 4.14 -6.49 8.77
C THR A 58 4.14 -6.80 7.27
N TYR A 59 3.05 -7.33 6.72
CA TYR A 59 2.95 -7.55 5.28
C TYR A 59 2.69 -6.24 4.51
N GLY A 60 1.82 -5.38 5.04
CA GLY A 60 1.40 -4.15 4.37
C GLY A 60 2.51 -3.12 4.19
N TRP A 61 3.49 -3.05 5.09
CA TRP A 61 4.52 -1.99 5.08
C TRP A 61 5.31 -1.88 3.78
N VAL A 62 5.55 -3.02 3.08
CA VAL A 62 6.30 -3.05 1.82
C VAL A 62 5.62 -2.23 0.73
N THR A 63 4.29 -2.32 0.64
CA THR A 63 3.50 -1.53 -0.31
C THR A 63 3.65 -0.04 -0.05
N TYR A 64 3.55 0.38 1.22
CA TYR A 64 3.76 1.78 1.62
C TYR A 64 5.19 2.25 1.32
N ALA A 65 6.18 1.45 1.67
CA ALA A 65 7.58 1.77 1.44
C ALA A 65 7.89 2.01 -0.05
N ARG A 66 7.34 1.18 -0.94
CA ARG A 66 7.49 1.34 -2.39
C ARG A 66 6.86 2.62 -2.91
N VAL A 67 5.63 2.88 -2.48
CA VAL A 67 4.92 4.09 -2.93
C VAL A 67 5.60 5.34 -2.40
N VAL A 68 5.96 5.36 -1.12
CA VAL A 68 6.70 6.47 -0.52
C VAL A 68 8.03 6.70 -1.26
N ARG A 69 8.77 5.62 -1.57
CA ARG A 69 10.01 5.73 -2.33
C ARG A 69 9.79 6.29 -3.75
N ALA A 70 8.81 5.75 -4.48
CA ALA A 70 8.49 6.21 -5.84
C ALA A 70 8.05 7.69 -5.85
N GLN A 71 7.21 8.07 -4.92
CA GLN A 71 6.77 9.47 -4.76
C GLN A 71 7.95 10.39 -4.40
N THR A 72 8.80 9.98 -3.45
CA THR A 72 9.98 10.76 -3.06
C THR A 72 10.90 11.01 -4.25
N LEU A 73 11.16 10.01 -5.07
CA LEU A 73 11.98 10.15 -6.26
C LEU A 73 11.35 11.13 -7.26
N SER A 74 10.05 11.07 -7.48
CA SER A 74 9.32 11.99 -8.35
C SER A 74 9.34 13.42 -7.84
N TRP A 75 9.14 13.63 -6.53
CA TRP A 75 9.17 14.97 -5.93
C TRP A 75 10.58 15.58 -5.88
N ARG A 76 11.61 14.73 -5.74
CA ARG A 76 13.00 15.18 -5.70
C ARG A 76 13.46 15.90 -6.98
N GLU A 77 12.84 15.59 -8.12
CA GLU A 77 13.15 16.14 -9.44
C GLU A 77 12.32 17.39 -9.77
N LYS A 78 11.55 17.92 -8.82
CA LYS A 78 10.73 19.10 -9.03
C LYS A 78 11.54 20.40 -8.87
N GLU A 79 11.23 21.38 -9.69
CA GLU A 79 11.93 22.68 -9.73
C GLU A 79 12.01 23.38 -8.37
N PHE A 80 10.95 23.30 -7.54
CA PHE A 80 10.96 23.90 -6.21
C PHE A 80 11.97 23.24 -5.25
N VAL A 81 12.25 21.94 -5.44
CA VAL A 81 13.27 21.22 -4.67
C VAL A 81 14.66 21.65 -5.11
N GLU A 82 14.88 21.82 -6.42
CA GLU A 82 16.14 22.35 -6.95
C GLU A 82 16.38 23.77 -6.47
N ALA A 83 15.36 24.62 -6.52
CA ALA A 83 15.45 26.00 -6.00
C ALA A 83 15.81 26.02 -4.50
N ALA A 84 15.19 25.16 -3.70
CA ALA A 84 15.51 25.05 -2.27
C ALA A 84 16.97 24.62 -2.03
N ARG A 85 17.52 23.73 -2.87
CA ARG A 85 18.93 23.34 -2.80
C ARG A 85 19.87 24.50 -3.18
N CYS A 86 19.52 25.27 -4.21
CA CYS A 86 20.34 26.41 -4.65
C CYS A 86 20.50 27.48 -3.56
N ILE A 87 19.49 27.66 -2.70
CA ILE A 87 19.54 28.58 -1.56
C ILE A 87 20.12 27.95 -0.28
N GLY A 88 20.65 26.70 -0.36
CA GLY A 88 21.38 26.06 0.73
C GLY A 88 20.51 25.39 1.79
N VAL A 89 19.23 25.09 1.51
CA VAL A 89 18.38 24.35 2.44
C VAL A 89 18.89 22.90 2.56
N SER A 90 19.01 22.39 3.79
CA SER A 90 19.48 21.04 4.03
C SER A 90 18.51 19.97 3.51
N ASP A 91 19.04 18.83 3.07
CA ASP A 91 18.22 17.73 2.50
C ASP A 91 17.15 17.22 3.49
N SER A 92 17.42 17.21 4.78
CA SER A 92 16.44 16.87 5.80
C SER A 92 15.30 17.88 5.91
N ALA A 93 15.59 19.16 5.81
CA ALA A 93 14.57 20.20 5.81
C ALA A 93 13.72 20.15 4.52
N ILE A 94 14.34 19.89 3.37
CA ILE A 94 13.64 19.67 2.10
C ILE A 94 12.69 18.49 2.22
N MET A 95 13.16 17.36 2.77
CA MET A 95 12.34 16.16 2.95
C MET A 95 11.12 16.44 3.83
N LEU A 96 11.33 17.03 5.01
CA LEU A 96 10.27 17.19 6.01
C LEU A 96 9.31 18.34 5.70
N ARG A 97 9.80 19.46 5.11
CA ARG A 97 8.98 20.66 4.89
C ARG A 97 8.42 20.79 3.49
N HIS A 98 9.07 20.17 2.50
CA HIS A 98 8.67 20.32 1.10
C HIS A 98 8.16 19.01 0.48
N ILE A 99 8.82 17.87 0.71
CA ILE A 99 8.45 16.61 0.09
C ILE A 99 7.35 15.90 0.88
N LEU A 100 7.55 15.68 2.18
CA LEU A 100 6.64 14.90 3.01
C LEU A 100 5.19 15.43 3.01
N PRO A 101 4.94 16.75 3.15
CA PRO A 101 3.56 17.26 3.12
C PRO A 101 2.83 16.98 1.79
N ASN A 102 3.56 17.05 0.68
CA ASN A 102 3.01 16.75 -0.65
C ASN A 102 2.77 15.25 -0.91
N MET A 103 3.41 14.38 -0.11
CA MET A 103 3.23 12.93 -0.18
C MET A 103 2.11 12.42 0.70
N LEU A 104 1.61 13.21 1.64
CA LEU A 104 0.55 12.78 2.56
C LEU A 104 -0.73 12.39 1.82
N ALA A 105 -1.14 13.14 0.80
CA ALA A 105 -2.34 12.85 0.03
C ALA A 105 -2.29 11.46 -0.62
N PRO A 106 -1.29 11.09 -1.43
CA PRO A 106 -1.16 9.73 -1.95
C PRO A 106 -1.10 8.64 -0.87
N ILE A 107 -0.44 8.91 0.26
CA ILE A 107 -0.32 7.94 1.35
C ILE A 107 -1.69 7.68 1.99
N ILE A 108 -2.46 8.73 2.25
CA ILE A 108 -3.80 8.64 2.84
C ILE A 108 -4.74 7.86 1.92
N VAL A 109 -4.69 8.12 0.61
CA VAL A 109 -5.48 7.40 -0.39
C VAL A 109 -5.16 5.90 -0.37
N ILE A 110 -3.88 5.53 -0.38
CA ILE A 110 -3.47 4.13 -0.32
C ILE A 110 -3.88 3.50 1.02
N ALA A 111 -3.79 4.23 2.13
CA ALA A 111 -4.23 3.76 3.43
C ALA A 111 -5.73 3.42 3.43
N SER A 112 -6.57 4.22 2.78
CA SER A 112 -8.00 3.95 2.67
C SER A 112 -8.29 2.64 1.93
N PHE A 113 -7.66 2.40 0.77
CA PHE A 113 -7.83 1.14 0.04
C PHE A 113 -7.23 -0.06 0.78
N SER A 114 -6.09 0.12 1.45
CA SER A 114 -5.49 -0.92 2.28
C SER A 114 -6.40 -1.30 3.45
N MET A 115 -7.14 -0.37 4.01
CA MET A 115 -8.10 -0.64 5.08
C MET A 115 -9.20 -1.59 4.59
N ALA A 116 -9.79 -1.37 3.42
CA ALA A 116 -10.78 -2.26 2.82
C ALA A 116 -10.22 -3.68 2.62
N THR A 117 -9.00 -3.78 2.08
CA THR A 117 -8.33 -5.06 1.86
C THR A 117 -8.03 -5.78 3.18
N ASN A 118 -7.61 -5.06 4.22
CA ASN A 118 -7.31 -5.63 5.53
C ASN A 118 -8.57 -6.14 6.24
N VAL A 119 -9.74 -5.49 6.07
CA VAL A 119 -11.03 -5.99 6.58
C VAL A 119 -11.36 -7.34 5.94
N LEU A 120 -11.20 -7.48 4.62
CA LEU A 120 -11.43 -8.75 3.94
C LEU A 120 -10.42 -9.82 4.35
N ALA A 121 -9.16 -9.44 4.53
CA ALA A 121 -8.10 -10.36 4.96
C ALA A 121 -8.34 -10.88 6.39
N GLU A 122 -8.73 -10.01 7.31
CA GLU A 122 -9.13 -10.40 8.68
C GLU A 122 -10.32 -11.36 8.62
N ALA A 123 -11.38 -11.02 7.90
CA ALA A 123 -12.56 -11.86 7.77
C ALA A 123 -12.22 -13.25 7.20
N ALA A 124 -11.33 -13.33 6.20
CA ALA A 124 -10.88 -14.59 5.64
C ALA A 124 -10.07 -15.42 6.65
N LEU A 125 -9.20 -14.80 7.44
CA LEU A 125 -8.43 -15.49 8.49
C LEU A 125 -9.34 -15.97 9.62
N SER A 126 -10.31 -15.16 10.05
CA SER A 126 -11.31 -15.54 11.05
C SER A 126 -12.26 -16.62 10.55
N PHE A 127 -12.63 -16.60 9.27
CA PHE A 127 -13.38 -17.70 8.63
C PHE A 127 -12.64 -19.04 8.67
N LEU A 128 -11.30 -19.00 8.62
CA LEU A 128 -10.45 -20.20 8.76
C LEU A 128 -10.12 -20.53 10.23
N SER A 129 -10.74 -19.85 11.21
CA SER A 129 -10.51 -20.02 12.65
C SER A 129 -9.07 -19.68 13.09
N LEU A 130 -8.32 -18.92 12.29
CA LEU A 130 -6.95 -18.49 12.56
C LEU A 130 -6.86 -17.00 12.89
N GLY A 131 -7.96 -16.26 12.75
CA GLY A 131 -8.02 -14.81 12.98
C GLY A 131 -8.22 -14.44 14.44
N VAL A 132 -9.32 -13.77 14.71
CA VAL A 132 -9.73 -13.34 16.06
C VAL A 132 -10.21 -14.56 16.86
N PRO A 133 -9.93 -14.64 18.19
CA PRO A 133 -10.45 -15.72 19.02
C PRO A 133 -11.96 -15.82 18.95
N LEU A 134 -12.50 -17.06 19.02
CA LEU A 134 -13.94 -17.34 18.94
C LEU A 134 -14.77 -16.64 20.04
N SER A 135 -14.14 -16.21 21.14
CA SER A 135 -14.78 -15.41 22.19
C SER A 135 -15.12 -13.99 21.76
N ILE A 136 -14.55 -13.52 20.64
CA ILE A 136 -14.79 -12.18 20.10
C ILE A 136 -15.54 -12.36 18.78
N PRO A 137 -16.80 -11.96 18.66
CA PRO A 137 -17.56 -12.10 17.43
C PRO A 137 -16.97 -11.23 16.32
N SER A 138 -16.73 -11.83 15.16
CA SER A 138 -16.34 -11.14 13.93
C SER A 138 -17.21 -11.60 12.77
N TRP A 139 -17.33 -10.81 11.72
CA TRP A 139 -18.10 -11.22 10.55
C TRP A 139 -17.51 -12.48 9.89
N GLY A 140 -16.18 -12.62 9.94
CA GLY A 140 -15.49 -13.82 9.44
C GLY A 140 -15.84 -15.08 10.22
N SER A 141 -15.84 -15.03 11.57
CA SER A 141 -16.25 -16.15 12.41
C SER A 141 -17.74 -16.48 12.25
N MET A 142 -18.61 -15.46 12.15
CA MET A 142 -20.05 -15.68 11.88
C MET A 142 -20.29 -16.39 10.56
N LEU A 143 -19.52 -16.05 9.51
CA LEU A 143 -19.58 -16.77 8.23
C LEU A 143 -19.09 -18.22 8.35
N ALA A 144 -18.07 -18.47 9.17
CA ALA A 144 -17.58 -19.83 9.43
C ALA A 144 -18.65 -20.68 10.12
N ASP A 145 -19.27 -20.15 11.16
CA ASP A 145 -20.33 -20.83 11.92
C ASP A 145 -21.59 -21.07 11.06
N ALA A 146 -21.91 -20.14 10.15
CA ALA A 146 -23.06 -20.27 9.26
C ALA A 146 -22.94 -21.36 8.20
N ARG A 147 -21.75 -21.91 7.96
CA ARG A 147 -21.46 -22.91 6.93
C ARG A 147 -22.32 -24.16 7.05
N ASP A 148 -22.50 -24.67 8.26
CA ASP A 148 -23.22 -25.91 8.52
C ASP A 148 -24.75 -25.74 8.42
N TYR A 149 -25.21 -24.48 8.40
CA TYR A 149 -26.63 -24.12 8.38
C TYR A 149 -27.09 -23.51 7.05
N LEU A 150 -26.26 -23.54 6.00
CA LEU A 150 -26.59 -22.89 4.72
C LEU A 150 -27.88 -23.34 4.06
N GLN A 151 -28.28 -24.62 4.26
CA GLN A 151 -29.50 -25.17 3.68
C GLN A 151 -30.74 -24.80 4.49
N ASP A 152 -30.60 -24.72 5.82
CA ASP A 152 -31.74 -24.52 6.74
C ASP A 152 -31.90 -23.06 7.15
N ALA A 153 -30.78 -22.31 7.22
CA ALA A 153 -30.72 -20.94 7.72
C ALA A 153 -29.75 -20.05 6.93
N TRP A 154 -30.01 -19.93 5.62
CA TRP A 154 -29.18 -19.15 4.69
C TRP A 154 -28.91 -17.71 5.14
N TRP A 155 -29.80 -17.11 5.95
CA TRP A 155 -29.65 -15.74 6.46
C TRP A 155 -28.48 -15.58 7.42
N LEU A 156 -28.03 -16.65 8.10
CA LEU A 156 -26.87 -16.61 8.99
C LEU A 156 -25.58 -16.26 8.26
N SER A 157 -25.44 -16.62 6.99
CA SER A 157 -24.30 -16.25 6.14
C SER A 157 -24.54 -14.93 5.38
N THR A 158 -25.80 -14.69 4.98
CA THR A 158 -26.14 -13.53 4.15
C THR A 158 -25.93 -12.22 4.89
N PHE A 159 -26.38 -12.09 6.13
CA PHE A 159 -26.25 -10.82 6.87
C PHE A 159 -24.79 -10.44 7.18
N PRO A 160 -23.92 -11.32 7.70
CA PRO A 160 -22.50 -10.98 7.88
C PRO A 160 -21.80 -10.68 6.54
N GLY A 161 -22.14 -11.44 5.49
CA GLY A 161 -21.61 -11.18 4.15
C GLY A 161 -22.00 -9.82 3.59
N LEU A 162 -23.26 -9.42 3.75
CA LEU A 162 -23.74 -8.08 3.40
C LEU A 162 -23.07 -7.00 4.24
N ALA A 163 -22.90 -7.23 5.54
CA ALA A 163 -22.20 -6.29 6.42
C ALA A 163 -20.76 -6.05 5.95
N LEU A 164 -20.01 -7.11 5.63
CA LEU A 164 -18.68 -7.01 5.03
C LEU A 164 -18.70 -6.25 3.70
N MET A 165 -19.62 -6.61 2.80
CA MET A 165 -19.76 -5.96 1.51
C MET A 165 -19.98 -4.45 1.65
N PHE A 166 -20.96 -4.04 2.45
CA PHE A 166 -21.27 -2.61 2.63
C PHE A 166 -20.14 -1.86 3.33
N THR A 167 -19.45 -2.50 4.28
CA THR A 167 -18.29 -1.90 4.95
C THR A 167 -17.16 -1.65 3.96
N VAL A 168 -16.81 -2.64 3.15
CA VAL A 168 -15.77 -2.53 2.14
C VAL A 168 -16.13 -1.49 1.07
N LEU A 169 -17.38 -1.50 0.60
CA LEU A 169 -17.89 -0.49 -0.34
C LEU A 169 -17.83 0.92 0.27
N GLY A 170 -18.28 1.07 1.51
CA GLY A 170 -18.22 2.36 2.21
C GLY A 170 -16.79 2.88 2.35
N ILE A 171 -15.86 2.04 2.75
CA ILE A 171 -14.43 2.41 2.84
C ILE A 171 -13.88 2.83 1.47
N ASN A 172 -14.19 2.09 0.40
CA ASN A 172 -13.73 2.42 -0.94
C ASN A 172 -14.33 3.74 -1.43
N VAL A 173 -15.62 3.98 -1.24
CA VAL A 173 -16.27 5.26 -1.60
C VAL A 173 -15.64 6.43 -0.84
N VAL A 174 -15.38 6.27 0.45
CA VAL A 174 -14.66 7.28 1.24
C VAL A 174 -13.23 7.48 0.73
N GLY A 175 -12.55 6.39 0.36
CA GLY A 175 -11.20 6.44 -0.21
C GLY A 175 -11.16 7.20 -1.54
N ASP A 176 -12.12 6.95 -2.44
CA ASP A 176 -12.25 7.66 -3.72
C ASP A 176 -12.57 9.15 -3.50
N TRP A 177 -13.54 9.45 -2.63
CA TRP A 177 -13.86 10.83 -2.29
C TRP A 177 -12.64 11.57 -1.70
N LEU A 178 -11.88 10.91 -0.84
CA LEU A 178 -10.68 11.48 -0.21
C LEU A 178 -9.57 11.72 -1.25
N ARG A 179 -9.44 10.83 -2.23
CA ARG A 179 -8.54 11.00 -3.37
C ARG A 179 -8.90 12.25 -4.16
N ASP A 180 -10.17 12.38 -4.54
CA ASP A 180 -10.65 13.52 -5.33
C ASP A 180 -10.51 14.84 -4.56
N TYR A 181 -10.79 14.82 -3.26
CA TYR A 181 -10.65 15.99 -2.40
C TYR A 181 -9.18 16.42 -2.22
N LEU A 182 -8.25 15.47 -2.13
CA LEU A 182 -6.82 15.72 -1.92
C LEU A 182 -6.04 15.96 -3.22
N ASP A 183 -6.62 15.69 -4.39
CA ASP A 183 -5.95 15.92 -5.68
C ASP A 183 -6.04 17.39 -6.08
N PRO A 184 -4.92 18.16 -6.08
CA PRO A 184 -4.92 19.57 -6.46
C PRO A 184 -5.26 19.79 -7.94
N ARG A 185 -5.12 18.77 -8.79
CA ARG A 185 -5.32 18.88 -10.25
C ARG A 185 -6.78 18.97 -10.66
N LEU A 186 -7.69 18.58 -9.78
CA LEU A 186 -9.14 18.67 -10.03
C LEU A 186 -9.73 20.04 -9.64
N ARG A 187 -8.93 20.96 -9.12
CA ARG A 187 -9.37 22.29 -8.70
C ARG A 187 -9.10 23.40 -9.74
N LEU A 188 -8.74 23.02 -10.97
CA LEU A 188 -8.51 23.97 -12.10
C LEU A 188 -9.72 23.99 -13.03
#